data_892ca7e5fc9d0007cdabc322814686c4
#
_entry.id   892ca7e5fc9d0007cdabc322814686c4
#
_cell.length_a   1.000
_cell.length_b   1.000
_cell.length_c   1.000
_cell.angle_alpha   90.00
_cell.angle_beta   90.00
_cell.angle_gamma   90.00
#
_symmetry.space_group_name_H-M   'P 1'
#
loop_
_entity.id
_entity.type
_entity.pdbx_description
1 polymer ?
#
loop_
_entity_poly.entity_id
_entity_poly.type
_entity_poly.pdbx_seq_one_letter_code
_entity_poly.pdbx_strand_id
1 'polypeptide(L)'
;MTASTTHQVAADHPMLPGHFPGDPIVPGAWLLAQVIDDAGAWLAAQPPVRVVAGVRSVKFLQPLRPEQPFVIDFSAGTGSLKFTVSRPDGARCASGVLELADAA
;
A
#
# COMPACT_ATOMS: atom_id res chain seq x y z
N MET A 1 -9.88 4.09 -13.53
CA MET A 1 -10.19 4.80 -12.28
C MET A 1 -8.94 4.87 -11.42
N THR A 2 -8.71 6.01 -10.82
CA THR A 2 -7.53 6.25 -9.98
C THR A 2 -7.93 6.84 -8.63
N ALA A 3 -7.11 6.62 -7.62
CA ALA A 3 -7.27 7.20 -6.30
C ALA A 3 -5.91 7.32 -5.61
N SER A 4 -5.83 8.16 -4.60
CA SER A 4 -4.63 8.33 -3.80
C SER A 4 -5.00 8.42 -2.32
N THR A 5 -4.17 7.82 -1.47
CA THR A 5 -4.29 7.95 -0.02
C THR A 5 -2.94 8.36 0.55
N THR A 6 -2.96 9.08 1.68
CA THR A 6 -1.74 9.54 2.35
C THR A 6 -1.71 9.03 3.77
N HIS A 7 -0.55 8.54 4.20
CA HIS A 7 -0.33 7.96 5.52
C HIS A 7 1.00 8.38 6.11
N GLN A 8 1.15 8.13 7.40
CA GLN A 8 2.40 8.32 8.12
C GLN A 8 2.42 7.35 9.30
N VAL A 9 3.52 6.61 9.46
CA VAL A 9 3.68 5.70 10.59
C VAL A 9 4.29 6.45 11.75
N ALA A 10 3.66 6.38 12.93
CA ALA A 10 4.18 7.02 14.13
C ALA A 10 5.51 6.38 14.56
N ALA A 11 6.40 7.19 15.16
CA ALA A 11 7.70 6.72 15.60
C ALA A 11 7.62 5.62 16.67
N ASP A 12 6.55 5.61 17.45
CA ASP A 12 6.29 4.64 18.52
C ASP A 12 5.34 3.50 18.10
N HIS A 13 5.11 3.32 16.81
CA HIS A 13 4.20 2.30 16.33
C HIS A 13 4.64 0.91 16.80
N PRO A 14 3.72 0.07 17.33
CA PRO A 14 4.07 -1.24 17.90
C PRO A 14 4.79 -2.20 16.97
N MET A 15 4.69 -2.03 15.65
CA MET A 15 5.37 -2.89 14.68
C MET A 15 6.88 -2.64 14.60
N LEU A 16 7.38 -1.49 15.09
CA LEU A 16 8.76 -1.08 14.88
C LEU A 16 9.77 -1.74 15.83
N PRO A 17 9.45 -1.99 17.13
CA PRO A 17 10.40 -2.65 18.01
C PRO A 17 10.83 -4.01 17.49
N GLY A 18 12.15 -4.25 17.49
CA GLY A 18 12.72 -5.50 17.01
C GLY A 18 12.98 -5.54 15.51
N HIS A 19 12.53 -4.53 14.76
CA HIS A 19 12.81 -4.41 13.34
C HIS A 19 13.91 -3.36 13.14
N PHE A 20 15.08 -3.80 12.68
CA PHE A 20 16.23 -2.94 12.39
C PHE A 20 16.59 -2.01 13.55
N PRO A 21 17.06 -2.56 14.70
CA PRO A 21 17.41 -1.72 15.87
C PRO A 21 18.41 -0.62 15.48
N GLY A 22 18.14 0.61 15.91
CA GLY A 22 18.98 1.77 15.61
C GLY A 22 18.68 2.46 14.29
N ASP A 23 17.98 1.81 13.36
CA ASP A 23 17.55 2.38 12.09
C ASP A 23 16.18 1.78 11.71
N PRO A 24 15.10 2.22 12.36
CA PRO A 24 13.79 1.64 12.14
C PRO A 24 13.31 1.87 10.71
N ILE A 25 12.85 0.78 10.09
CA ILE A 25 12.29 0.78 8.74
C ILE A 25 10.90 0.16 8.81
N VAL A 26 9.95 0.76 8.11
CA VAL A 26 8.59 0.22 8.03
C VAL A 26 8.64 -1.12 7.29
N PRO A 27 8.19 -2.22 7.90
CA PRO A 27 8.22 -3.52 7.24
C PRO A 27 7.39 -3.54 5.97
N GLY A 28 7.91 -4.19 4.91
CA GLY A 28 7.21 -4.31 3.64
C GLY A 28 5.85 -4.99 3.77
N ALA A 29 5.75 -6.01 4.62
CA ALA A 29 4.49 -6.70 4.87
C ALA A 29 3.41 -5.77 5.45
N TRP A 30 3.79 -4.88 6.36
CA TRP A 30 2.87 -3.89 6.90
C TRP A 30 2.40 -2.93 5.81
N LEU A 31 3.34 -2.46 4.99
CA LEU A 31 3.05 -1.53 3.90
C LEU A 31 2.09 -2.15 2.89
N LEU A 32 2.32 -3.40 2.52
CA LEU A 32 1.42 -4.13 1.62
C LEU A 32 0.03 -4.31 2.23
N ALA A 33 -0.06 -4.62 3.52
CA ALA A 33 -1.35 -4.72 4.20
C ALA A 33 -2.12 -3.40 4.17
N GLN A 34 -1.42 -2.27 4.34
CA GLN A 34 -2.04 -0.95 4.24
C GLN A 34 -2.57 -0.68 2.83
N VAL A 35 -1.82 -1.06 1.80
CA VAL A 35 -2.26 -0.95 0.41
C VAL A 35 -3.53 -1.76 0.18
N ILE A 36 -3.58 -3.00 0.67
CA ILE A 36 -4.74 -3.88 0.52
C ILE A 36 -5.96 -3.31 1.24
N ASP A 37 -5.79 -2.80 2.45
CA ASP A 37 -6.88 -2.20 3.22
C ASP A 37 -7.46 -0.98 2.50
N ASP A 38 -6.60 -0.09 2.03
CA ASP A 38 -7.03 1.12 1.33
C ASP A 38 -7.71 0.79 0.00
N ALA A 39 -7.15 -0.14 -0.74
CA ALA A 39 -7.74 -0.60 -2.01
C ALA A 39 -9.11 -1.22 -1.78
N GLY A 40 -9.26 -2.06 -0.76
CA GLY A 40 -10.54 -2.69 -0.42
C GLY A 40 -11.60 -1.68 -0.04
N ALA A 41 -11.26 -0.68 0.75
CA ALA A 41 -12.18 0.39 1.13
C ALA A 41 -12.62 1.22 -0.07
N TRP A 42 -11.69 1.55 -0.96
CA TRP A 42 -11.98 2.31 -2.17
C TRP A 42 -12.88 1.52 -3.12
N LEU A 43 -12.59 0.24 -3.34
CA LEU A 43 -13.37 -0.64 -4.21
C LEU A 43 -14.79 -0.86 -3.68
N ALA A 44 -14.96 -0.96 -2.37
CA ALA A 44 -16.27 -1.17 -1.74
C ALA A 44 -17.23 0.01 -1.95
N ALA A 45 -16.70 1.20 -2.20
CA ALA A 45 -17.49 2.40 -2.42
C ALA A 45 -17.91 2.60 -3.89
N GLN A 46 -17.53 1.70 -4.79
CA GLN A 46 -17.69 1.87 -6.23
C GLN A 46 -18.36 0.66 -6.88
N PRO A 47 -19.68 0.71 -7.14
CA PRO A 47 -20.36 -0.39 -7.83
C PRO A 47 -19.92 -0.53 -9.29
N PRO A 48 -19.88 -1.75 -9.86
CA PRO A 48 -20.11 -3.00 -9.15
C PRO A 48 -18.96 -3.30 -8.16
N VAL A 49 -19.30 -3.79 -6.98
CA VAL A 49 -18.32 -3.98 -5.92
C VAL A 49 -17.37 -5.12 -6.28
N ARG A 50 -16.08 -4.85 -6.18
CA ARG A 50 -15.00 -5.84 -6.35
C ARG A 50 -14.20 -5.93 -5.06
N VAL A 51 -13.50 -7.03 -4.90
CA VAL A 51 -12.62 -7.28 -3.74
C VAL A 51 -11.22 -7.61 -4.22
N VAL A 52 -10.25 -7.38 -3.35
CA VAL A 52 -8.88 -7.83 -3.57
C VAL A 52 -8.85 -9.34 -3.36
N ALA A 53 -8.53 -10.09 -4.40
CA ALA A 53 -8.53 -11.55 -4.39
C ALA A 53 -7.13 -12.13 -4.22
N GLY A 54 -6.09 -11.35 -4.46
CA GLY A 54 -4.72 -11.82 -4.33
C GLY A 54 -3.71 -10.75 -4.71
N VAL A 55 -2.44 -11.08 -4.55
CA VAL A 55 -1.31 -10.26 -4.96
C VAL A 55 -0.64 -10.93 -6.14
N ARG A 56 -0.65 -10.27 -7.30
CA ARG A 56 0.02 -10.79 -8.49
C ARG A 56 1.52 -10.54 -8.44
N SER A 57 1.90 -9.33 -8.04
CA SER A 57 3.31 -8.96 -7.92
C SER A 57 3.46 -7.82 -6.94
N VAL A 58 4.61 -7.76 -6.28
CA VAL A 58 5.00 -6.64 -5.44
C VAL A 58 6.52 -6.51 -5.48
N LYS A 59 7.00 -5.27 -5.56
CA LYS A 59 8.42 -4.94 -5.46
C LYS A 59 8.58 -3.90 -4.35
N PHE A 60 9.52 -4.13 -3.45
CA PHE A 60 9.97 -3.16 -2.46
C PHE A 60 11.26 -2.54 -2.95
N LEU A 61 11.30 -1.22 -3.06
CA LEU A 61 12.37 -0.49 -3.75
C LEU A 61 13.21 0.31 -2.75
N GLN A 62 12.68 1.44 -2.27
CA GLN A 62 13.38 2.29 -1.30
C GLN A 62 12.76 2.12 0.08
N PRO A 63 13.57 2.20 1.14
CA PRO A 63 13.02 2.08 2.50
C PRO A 63 12.12 3.25 2.85
N LEU A 64 11.08 2.96 3.64
CA LEU A 64 10.24 3.96 4.27
C LEU A 64 10.53 3.93 5.77
N ARG A 65 10.79 5.11 6.35
CA ARG A 65 11.06 5.25 7.79
C ARG A 65 9.84 5.82 8.50
N PRO A 66 9.74 5.59 9.82
CA PRO A 66 8.69 6.21 10.62
C PRO A 66 8.69 7.73 10.44
N GLU A 67 7.51 8.33 10.57
CA GLU A 67 7.27 9.76 10.42
C GLU A 67 7.49 10.34 9.03
N GLN A 68 7.98 9.55 8.08
CA GLN A 68 7.96 9.96 6.68
C GLN A 68 6.56 9.79 6.12
N PRO A 69 5.93 10.85 5.60
CA PRO A 69 4.66 10.69 4.89
C PRO A 69 4.85 9.83 3.63
N PHE A 70 3.83 9.10 3.27
CA PHE A 70 3.85 8.37 2.01
C PHE A 70 2.47 8.40 1.36
N VAL A 71 2.47 8.30 0.05
CA VAL A 71 1.26 8.31 -0.77
C VAL A 71 1.11 6.96 -1.46
N ILE A 72 -0.08 6.39 -1.36
CA ILE A 72 -0.44 5.20 -2.12
C ILE A 72 -1.33 5.64 -3.27
N ASP A 73 -0.88 5.39 -4.50
CA ASP A 73 -1.64 5.67 -5.72
C ASP A 73 -2.18 4.37 -6.29
N PHE A 74 -3.44 4.38 -6.67
CA PHE A 74 -4.13 3.24 -7.26
C PHE A 74 -4.60 3.55 -8.67
N SER A 75 -4.55 2.53 -9.52
CA SER A 75 -5.17 2.56 -10.85
C SER A 75 -5.83 1.22 -11.10
N ALA A 76 -7.16 1.20 -11.14
CA ALA A 76 -7.94 -0.03 -11.31
C ALA A 76 -8.34 -0.23 -12.77
N GLY A 77 -8.08 -1.44 -13.27
CA GLY A 77 -8.64 -1.97 -14.50
C GLY A 77 -9.79 -2.95 -14.20
N THR A 78 -10.08 -3.84 -15.12
CA THR A 78 -11.18 -4.78 -14.99
C THR A 78 -10.90 -5.87 -13.95
N GLY A 79 -9.77 -6.55 -14.06
CA GLY A 79 -9.43 -7.68 -13.19
C GLY A 79 -8.19 -7.44 -12.35
N SER A 80 -7.62 -6.25 -12.36
CA SER A 80 -6.41 -5.93 -11.61
C SER A 80 -6.38 -4.49 -11.18
N LEU A 81 -5.56 -4.23 -10.16
CA LEU A 81 -5.31 -2.89 -9.64
C LEU A 81 -3.81 -2.72 -9.50
N LYS A 82 -3.28 -1.70 -10.15
CA LYS A 82 -1.88 -1.31 -9.99
C LYS A 82 -1.76 -0.33 -8.85
N PHE A 83 -0.68 -0.45 -8.07
CA PHE A 83 -0.41 0.50 -7.00
C PHE A 83 1.05 0.91 -6.99
N THR A 84 1.29 2.12 -6.48
CA THR A 84 2.62 2.62 -6.15
C THR A 84 2.58 3.27 -4.79
N VAL A 85 3.67 3.13 -4.04
CA VAL A 85 3.86 3.81 -2.75
C VAL A 85 5.06 4.73 -2.90
N SER A 86 4.88 6.02 -2.66
CA SER A 86 5.92 7.02 -2.90
C SER A 86 6.08 7.94 -1.70
N ARG A 87 7.31 8.43 -1.49
CA ARG A 87 7.61 9.49 -0.53
C ARG A 87 7.44 10.86 -1.21
N PRO A 88 7.32 11.95 -0.42
CA PRO A 88 7.19 13.31 -1.00
C PRO A 88 8.36 13.73 -1.88
N ASP A 89 9.56 13.17 -1.65
CA ASP A 89 10.74 13.44 -2.50
C ASP A 89 10.68 12.73 -3.86
N GLY A 90 9.61 12.01 -4.14
CA GLY A 90 9.41 11.28 -5.39
C GLY A 90 9.99 9.87 -5.40
N ALA A 91 10.70 9.45 -4.35
CA ALA A 91 11.24 8.10 -4.30
C ALA A 91 10.13 7.07 -4.14
N ARG A 92 10.15 6.02 -4.96
CA ARG A 92 9.22 4.91 -4.82
C ARG A 92 9.70 3.93 -3.78
N CYS A 93 8.80 3.62 -2.84
CA CYS A 93 9.06 2.64 -1.79
C CYS A 93 8.58 1.25 -2.18
N ALA A 94 7.50 1.18 -2.95
CA ALA A 94 6.94 -0.09 -3.41
C ALA A 94 6.09 0.12 -4.66
N SER A 95 5.89 -0.95 -5.40
CA SER A 95 4.94 -0.99 -6.50
C SER A 95 4.46 -2.43 -6.71
N GLY A 96 3.30 -2.58 -7.32
CA GLY A 96 2.80 -3.91 -7.59
C GLY A 96 1.44 -3.93 -8.26
N VAL A 97 0.91 -5.15 -8.36
CA VAL A 97 -0.39 -5.43 -8.97
C VAL A 97 -1.16 -6.38 -8.06
N LEU A 98 -2.37 -5.98 -7.73
CA LEU A 98 -3.34 -6.81 -7.01
C LEU A 98 -4.33 -7.44 -7.99
N GLU A 99 -4.79 -8.64 -7.70
CA GLU A 99 -5.87 -9.26 -8.44
C GLU A 99 -7.20 -8.90 -7.82
N LEU A 100 -8.18 -8.61 -8.68
CA LEU A 100 -9.53 -8.26 -8.28
C LEU A 100 -10.50 -9.35 -8.70
N ALA A 101 -11.55 -9.52 -7.90
CA ALA A 101 -12.67 -10.42 -8.19
C ALA A 101 -13.97 -9.72 -7.86
N ASP A 102 -15.06 -10.19 -8.46
CA ASP A 102 -16.38 -9.69 -8.11
C ASP A 102 -16.76 -10.13 -6.70
N ALA A 103 -17.40 -9.24 -5.96
CA ALA A 103 -17.93 -9.51 -4.62
C ALA A 103 -19.32 -10.16 -4.75
N ALA A 104 -19.36 -11.38 -5.25
CA ALA A 104 -20.63 -12.07 -5.48
C ALA A 104 -21.07 -12.88 -4.26
#